data_cc39e9e5ac17ed571eb45cec6baacc25
#
_entry.id   cc39e9e5ac17ed571eb45cec6baacc25
#
_cell.length_a   1.000
_cell.length_b   1.000
_cell.length_c   1.000
_cell.angle_alpha   90.00
_cell.angle_beta   90.00
_cell.angle_gamma   90.00
#
_symmetry.space_group_name_H-M   'P 1'
#
loop_
_entity.id
_entity.type
_entity.pdbx_description
1 polymer ?
#
loop_
_entity_poly.entity_id
_entity_poly.type
_entity_poly.pdbx_seq_one_letter_code
_entity_poly.pdbx_strand_id
1 'polypeptide(L)'
;MITMKKTIGTIALATTLIFNVSCKDVNKEESMTESSDMQQEAMNDGGDMAMNDNQTANAKIVLNDYFNLKDALVGDDNAKAKELGATLMNSLKSFDASSYSDSQQTELKDIMVDAVEHAEHISESPIEHQREHFKILSKDVTDMVAITGTDMKLYEQFCPMYDGGSAWLSMNEEVRNPYYGSSMLKCGKVQREIN
;
A
#
# COMPACT_ATOMS: atom_id res chain seq x y z
N MET A 1 26.73 -10.89 43.47
CA MET A 1 28.16 -10.86 43.20
C MET A 1 28.52 -12.15 42.45
N ILE A 2 28.33 -12.16 41.15
CA ILE A 2 28.85 -13.20 40.27
C ILE A 2 29.31 -12.51 38.98
N THR A 3 30.58 -12.58 38.75
CA THR A 3 31.37 -11.94 37.72
C THR A 3 31.36 -12.68 36.39
N MET A 4 31.13 -11.93 35.32
CA MET A 4 31.85 -11.91 34.03
C MET A 4 32.51 -13.18 33.49
N LYS A 5 32.31 -13.45 32.22
CA LYS A 5 33.42 -13.68 31.28
C LYS A 5 33.04 -13.28 29.86
N LYS A 6 33.76 -12.30 29.32
CA LYS A 6 33.84 -11.93 27.91
C LYS A 6 34.63 -13.00 27.16
N THR A 7 34.20 -13.38 25.98
CA THR A 7 35.08 -13.99 24.99
C THR A 7 34.96 -13.23 23.67
N ILE A 8 36.06 -12.59 23.33
CA ILE A 8 36.36 -11.98 22.04
C ILE A 8 36.78 -13.10 21.10
N GLY A 9 36.15 -13.20 19.96
CA GLY A 9 36.54 -14.09 18.85
C GLY A 9 36.66 -13.31 17.56
N THR A 10 37.84 -12.83 17.29
CA THR A 10 38.31 -12.26 16.02
C THR A 10 38.58 -13.40 15.04
N ILE A 11 37.99 -13.37 13.86
CA ILE A 11 38.52 -14.08 12.67
C ILE A 11 38.42 -13.11 11.49
N ALA A 12 39.62 -12.73 11.04
CA ALA A 12 39.88 -12.07 9.79
C ALA A 12 40.29 -13.12 8.74
N LEU A 13 40.07 -12.83 7.51
CA LEU A 13 40.85 -13.22 6.31
C LEU A 13 39.91 -13.43 5.13
N ALA A 14 39.97 -12.78 4.12
CA ALA A 14 40.92 -12.32 3.09
C ALA A 14 40.37 -12.65 1.70
N THR A 15 40.23 -11.60 0.93
CA THR A 15 40.56 -11.39 -0.51
C THR A 15 40.31 -12.51 -1.52
N THR A 16 39.60 -12.20 -2.59
CA THR A 16 40.21 -12.24 -3.95
C THR A 16 39.38 -11.46 -4.97
N LEU A 17 40.02 -10.50 -5.58
CA LEU A 17 39.65 -9.78 -6.80
C LEU A 17 39.88 -10.69 -8.02
N ILE A 18 38.93 -10.75 -8.96
CA ILE A 18 39.26 -11.07 -10.35
C ILE A 18 38.53 -10.08 -11.27
N PHE A 19 39.31 -9.20 -11.87
CA PHE A 19 38.97 -8.39 -13.02
C PHE A 19 38.99 -9.24 -14.28
N ASN A 20 37.98 -9.12 -15.14
CA ASN A 20 38.17 -9.34 -16.55
C ASN A 20 37.39 -8.30 -17.35
N VAL A 21 38.14 -7.35 -17.85
CA VAL A 21 37.77 -6.43 -18.92
C VAL A 21 38.09 -7.14 -20.24
N SER A 22 37.18 -7.16 -21.19
CA SER A 22 37.53 -7.27 -22.58
C SER A 22 36.51 -6.56 -23.45
N CYS A 23 36.91 -5.40 -23.91
CA CYS A 23 36.34 -4.72 -25.09
C CYS A 23 36.93 -5.35 -26.36
N LYS A 24 36.14 -5.52 -27.40
CA LYS A 24 36.64 -5.34 -28.75
C LYS A 24 35.50 -5.06 -29.73
N ASP A 25 35.49 -3.84 -30.24
CA ASP A 25 34.84 -3.43 -31.49
C ASP A 25 35.45 -4.16 -32.67
N VAL A 26 34.65 -4.43 -33.70
CA VAL A 26 34.99 -4.16 -35.11
C VAL A 26 33.75 -4.39 -36.01
N ASN A 27 33.45 -3.38 -36.84
CA ASN A 27 32.56 -3.33 -37.98
C ASN A 27 32.86 -4.38 -39.06
N LYS A 28 31.88 -4.86 -39.80
CA LYS A 28 31.69 -4.60 -41.22
C LYS A 28 30.63 -5.48 -41.89
N GLU A 29 29.87 -4.83 -42.70
CA GLU A 29 28.92 -5.07 -43.77
C GLU A 29 28.85 -6.44 -44.48
N GLU A 30 27.62 -6.67 -44.91
CA GLU A 30 27.02 -7.16 -46.15
C GLU A 30 26.56 -8.62 -46.27
N SER A 31 25.30 -8.70 -46.66
CA SER A 31 24.67 -9.44 -47.77
C SER A 31 23.95 -10.78 -47.51
N MET A 32 22.65 -10.66 -47.66
CA MET A 32 21.67 -11.52 -48.36
C MET A 32 21.47 -13.00 -47.99
N THR A 33 20.20 -13.23 -47.77
CA THR A 33 19.24 -14.25 -48.25
C THR A 33 18.95 -15.46 -47.37
N GLU A 34 17.66 -15.61 -47.27
CA GLU A 34 16.74 -16.75 -47.21
C GLU A 34 16.43 -17.46 -45.89
N SER A 35 15.19 -17.23 -45.54
CA SER A 35 14.15 -18.17 -45.07
C SER A 35 14.52 -19.27 -44.07
N SER A 36 14.00 -19.13 -42.88
CA SER A 36 13.26 -20.22 -42.24
C SER A 36 12.42 -19.70 -41.07
N ASP A 37 11.14 -20.00 -41.12
CA ASP A 37 10.15 -19.91 -40.06
C ASP A 37 10.71 -20.38 -38.73
N MET A 38 10.69 -19.49 -37.73
CA MET A 38 10.53 -19.86 -36.31
C MET A 38 9.60 -18.86 -35.66
N GLN A 39 8.45 -19.34 -35.32
CA GLN A 39 7.44 -18.70 -34.51
C GLN A 39 8.09 -18.10 -33.26
N GLN A 40 8.18 -16.80 -33.23
CA GLN A 40 8.46 -16.03 -32.03
C GLN A 40 7.13 -15.87 -31.30
N GLU A 41 6.88 -16.76 -30.34
CA GLU A 41 5.83 -16.55 -29.37
C GLU A 41 6.19 -15.26 -28.63
N ALA A 42 5.56 -14.18 -29.05
CA ALA A 42 5.51 -12.95 -28.29
C ALA A 42 4.72 -13.26 -27.02
N MET A 43 5.41 -13.40 -25.89
CA MET A 43 4.78 -13.26 -24.58
C MET A 43 4.27 -11.82 -24.48
N ASN A 44 3.02 -11.64 -24.89
CA ASN A 44 2.27 -10.44 -24.61
C ASN A 44 1.72 -10.60 -23.19
N ASP A 45 2.56 -10.35 -22.17
CA ASP A 45 2.12 -10.16 -20.80
C ASP A 45 1.72 -8.69 -20.60
N GLY A 46 0.65 -8.33 -21.24
CA GLY A 46 -0.10 -7.10 -21.07
C GLY A 46 -1.56 -7.47 -20.84
N GLY A 47 -1.81 -8.24 -19.79
CA GLY A 47 -3.16 -8.50 -19.33
C GLY A 47 -3.76 -7.22 -18.78
N ASP A 48 -4.44 -6.47 -19.63
CA ASP A 48 -5.47 -5.51 -19.26
C ASP A 48 -6.57 -6.32 -18.57
N MET A 49 -6.44 -6.51 -17.25
CA MET A 49 -7.46 -7.19 -16.46
C MET A 49 -8.64 -6.23 -16.38
N ALA A 50 -9.61 -6.40 -17.30
CA ALA A 50 -10.91 -5.78 -17.16
C ALA A 50 -11.46 -6.15 -15.78
N MET A 51 -11.52 -5.16 -14.88
CA MET A 51 -12.06 -5.34 -13.53
C MET A 51 -13.49 -5.82 -13.65
N ASN A 52 -13.82 -6.90 -12.94
CA ASN A 52 -15.18 -7.38 -12.84
C ASN A 52 -16.00 -6.35 -12.02
N ASP A 53 -17.20 -6.01 -12.46
CA ASP A 53 -18.08 -5.03 -11.78
C ASP A 53 -18.27 -5.31 -10.28
N ASN A 54 -18.28 -6.57 -9.87
CA ASN A 54 -18.37 -6.97 -8.46
C ASN A 54 -17.10 -6.69 -7.66
N GLN A 55 -15.90 -6.85 -8.26
CA GLN A 55 -14.63 -6.54 -7.60
C GLN A 55 -14.56 -5.05 -7.28
N THR A 56 -14.88 -4.22 -8.26
CA THR A 56 -14.90 -2.77 -8.11
C THR A 56 -15.94 -2.32 -7.08
N ALA A 57 -17.13 -2.95 -7.05
CA ALA A 57 -18.20 -2.58 -6.12
C ALA A 57 -17.81 -2.80 -4.65
N ASN A 58 -17.22 -3.95 -4.30
CA ASN A 58 -16.81 -4.26 -2.92
C ASN A 58 -15.70 -3.33 -2.43
N ALA A 59 -14.66 -3.13 -3.23
CA ALA A 59 -13.57 -2.23 -2.91
C ALA A 59 -14.07 -0.78 -2.74
N LYS A 60 -15.01 -0.35 -3.57
CA LYS A 60 -15.59 0.99 -3.51
C LYS A 60 -16.39 1.25 -2.23
N ILE A 61 -17.10 0.24 -1.71
CA ILE A 61 -17.80 0.36 -0.42
C ILE A 61 -16.79 0.62 0.71
N VAL A 62 -15.74 -0.21 0.79
CA VAL A 62 -14.67 -0.05 1.80
C VAL A 62 -14.01 1.32 1.69
N LEU A 63 -13.69 1.77 0.47
CA LEU A 63 -13.07 3.07 0.23
C LEU A 63 -13.97 4.24 0.66
N ASN A 64 -15.26 4.18 0.37
CA ASN A 64 -16.20 5.22 0.79
C ASN A 64 -16.28 5.32 2.32
N ASP A 65 -16.35 4.19 3.03
CA ASP A 65 -16.40 4.17 4.48
C ASP A 65 -15.07 4.64 5.10
N TYR A 66 -13.94 4.29 4.49
CA TYR A 66 -12.63 4.82 4.86
C TYR A 66 -12.55 6.34 4.71
N PHE A 67 -13.04 6.91 3.61
CA PHE A 67 -13.03 8.36 3.42
C PHE A 67 -13.95 9.08 4.41
N ASN A 68 -15.11 8.52 4.71
CA ASN A 68 -16.00 9.07 5.73
C ASN A 68 -15.32 9.10 7.11
N LEU A 69 -14.64 8.01 7.50
CA LEU A 69 -13.87 7.94 8.74
C LEU A 69 -12.72 8.96 8.75
N LYS A 70 -11.95 9.03 7.65
CA LYS A 70 -10.88 10.02 7.49
C LYS A 70 -11.41 11.45 7.70
N ASP A 71 -12.55 11.79 7.12
CA ASP A 71 -13.11 13.13 7.22
C ASP A 71 -13.60 13.45 8.65
N ALA A 72 -14.10 12.47 9.41
CA ALA A 72 -14.41 12.63 10.83
C ALA A 72 -13.15 12.93 11.65
N LEU A 73 -12.03 12.23 11.39
CA LEU A 73 -10.74 12.49 12.05
C LEU A 73 -10.15 13.85 11.67
N VAL A 74 -10.31 14.29 10.41
CA VAL A 74 -9.96 15.65 9.97
C VAL A 74 -10.77 16.71 10.73
N GLY A 75 -12.03 16.42 11.03
CA GLY A 75 -12.94 17.30 11.74
C GLY A 75 -12.82 17.24 13.27
N ASP A 76 -11.89 16.46 13.83
CA ASP A 76 -11.74 16.21 15.29
C ASP A 76 -13.01 15.62 15.95
N ASP A 77 -13.87 14.96 15.17
CA ASP A 77 -15.13 14.37 15.64
C ASP A 77 -14.93 12.93 16.14
N ASN A 78 -14.55 12.79 17.41
CA ASN A 78 -14.33 11.51 18.06
C ASN A 78 -15.57 10.59 18.03
N ALA A 79 -16.75 11.14 18.25
CA ALA A 79 -17.98 10.35 18.31
C ALA A 79 -18.34 9.81 16.92
N LYS A 80 -18.24 10.66 15.90
CA LYS A 80 -18.47 10.27 14.51
C LYS A 80 -17.41 9.28 14.01
N ALA A 81 -16.15 9.46 14.37
CA ALA A 81 -15.09 8.52 14.02
C ALA A 81 -15.33 7.12 14.63
N LYS A 82 -15.86 7.01 15.87
CA LYS A 82 -16.29 5.72 16.45
C LYS A 82 -17.37 5.03 15.62
N GLU A 83 -18.42 5.77 15.29
CA GLU A 83 -19.54 5.24 14.47
C GLU A 83 -19.06 4.76 13.10
N LEU A 84 -18.19 5.55 12.45
CA LEU A 84 -17.67 5.23 11.12
C LEU A 84 -16.60 4.14 11.16
N GLY A 85 -15.83 4.01 12.23
CA GLY A 85 -14.95 2.88 12.49
C GLY A 85 -15.73 1.56 12.52
N ALA A 86 -16.86 1.53 13.27
CA ALA A 86 -17.74 0.36 13.29
C ALA A 86 -18.39 0.07 11.93
N THR A 87 -18.73 1.09 11.15
CA THR A 87 -19.28 0.94 9.80
C THR A 87 -18.22 0.32 8.88
N LEU A 88 -17.02 0.87 8.86
CA LEU A 88 -15.91 0.36 8.05
C LEU A 88 -15.53 -1.08 8.44
N MET A 89 -15.50 -1.41 9.74
CA MET A 89 -15.27 -2.77 10.21
C MET A 89 -16.27 -3.76 9.58
N ASN A 90 -17.56 -3.39 9.50
CA ASN A 90 -18.58 -4.25 8.88
C ASN A 90 -18.37 -4.40 7.36
N SER A 91 -17.99 -3.34 6.67
CA SER A 91 -17.69 -3.40 5.22
C SER A 91 -16.48 -4.26 4.94
N LEU A 92 -15.41 -4.15 5.75
CA LEU A 92 -14.22 -5.00 5.67
C LEU A 92 -14.55 -6.49 5.92
N LYS A 93 -15.38 -6.80 6.93
CA LYS A 93 -15.84 -8.18 7.22
C LYS A 93 -16.69 -8.76 6.10
N SER A 94 -17.37 -7.91 5.33
CA SER A 94 -18.25 -8.31 4.23
C SER A 94 -17.54 -8.33 2.87
N PHE A 95 -16.25 -8.01 2.84
CA PHE A 95 -15.48 -7.97 1.60
C PHE A 95 -15.35 -9.36 1.01
N ASP A 96 -15.78 -9.54 -0.24
CA ASP A 96 -15.71 -10.81 -0.96
C ASP A 96 -14.52 -10.82 -1.94
N ALA A 97 -13.51 -11.60 -1.63
CA ALA A 97 -12.32 -11.78 -2.45
C ALA A 97 -12.44 -12.93 -3.48
N SER A 98 -13.58 -13.62 -3.57
CA SER A 98 -13.73 -14.86 -4.36
C SER A 98 -13.49 -14.70 -5.85
N SER A 99 -13.60 -13.48 -6.37
CA SER A 99 -13.39 -13.14 -7.78
C SER A 99 -11.93 -12.81 -8.15
N TYR A 100 -11.02 -12.78 -7.16
CA TYR A 100 -9.59 -12.57 -7.36
C TYR A 100 -8.84 -13.89 -7.53
N SER A 101 -7.58 -13.85 -8.01
CA SER A 101 -6.73 -15.05 -8.08
C SER A 101 -6.40 -15.59 -6.68
N ASP A 102 -6.04 -16.88 -6.57
CA ASP A 102 -5.75 -17.53 -5.27
C ASP A 102 -4.67 -16.78 -4.47
N SER A 103 -3.65 -16.24 -5.15
CA SER A 103 -2.61 -15.44 -4.51
C SER A 103 -3.17 -14.13 -3.96
N GLN A 104 -3.96 -13.42 -4.75
CA GLN A 104 -4.61 -12.17 -4.33
C GLN A 104 -5.63 -12.39 -3.22
N GLN A 105 -6.40 -13.49 -3.27
CA GLN A 105 -7.33 -13.85 -2.20
C GLN A 105 -6.60 -14.05 -0.87
N THR A 106 -5.44 -14.70 -0.89
CA THR A 106 -4.63 -14.91 0.33
C THR A 106 -4.16 -13.59 0.90
N GLU A 107 -3.60 -12.72 0.06
CA GLU A 107 -3.10 -11.41 0.47
C GLU A 107 -4.22 -10.48 0.94
N LEU A 108 -5.33 -10.41 0.20
CA LEU A 108 -6.52 -9.64 0.61
C LEU A 108 -7.08 -10.12 1.95
N LYS A 109 -7.09 -11.44 2.19
CA LYS A 109 -7.57 -11.98 3.46
C LYS A 109 -6.74 -11.50 4.64
N ASP A 110 -5.42 -11.51 4.51
CA ASP A 110 -4.51 -11.05 5.57
C ASP A 110 -4.71 -9.55 5.81
N ILE A 111 -4.75 -8.75 4.74
CA ILE A 111 -5.04 -7.31 4.82
C ILE A 111 -6.40 -7.04 5.51
N MET A 112 -7.46 -7.78 5.15
CA MET A 112 -8.79 -7.58 5.75
C MET A 112 -8.81 -7.93 7.23
N VAL A 113 -8.07 -8.94 7.68
CA VAL A 113 -7.98 -9.31 9.10
C VAL A 113 -7.36 -8.17 9.90
N ASP A 114 -6.24 -7.63 9.44
CA ASP A 114 -5.53 -6.53 10.12
C ASP A 114 -6.38 -5.24 10.09
N ALA A 115 -6.95 -4.89 8.95
CA ALA A 115 -7.80 -3.71 8.79
C ALA A 115 -9.06 -3.77 9.68
N VAL A 116 -9.68 -4.95 9.85
CA VAL A 116 -10.82 -5.17 10.75
C VAL A 116 -10.43 -4.88 12.19
N GLU A 117 -9.28 -5.39 12.66
CA GLU A 117 -8.78 -5.15 14.02
C GLU A 117 -8.61 -3.65 14.27
N HIS A 118 -7.97 -2.95 13.35
CA HIS A 118 -7.74 -1.50 13.48
C HIS A 118 -9.05 -0.69 13.43
N ALA A 119 -10.00 -1.06 12.59
CA ALA A 119 -11.31 -0.41 12.54
C ALA A 119 -12.12 -0.64 13.84
N GLU A 120 -12.01 -1.83 14.46
CA GLU A 120 -12.61 -2.14 15.76
C GLU A 120 -12.03 -1.24 16.86
N HIS A 121 -10.71 -1.14 16.96
CA HIS A 121 -10.04 -0.24 17.90
C HIS A 121 -10.44 1.23 17.72
N ILE A 122 -10.59 1.69 16.49
CA ILE A 122 -11.08 3.04 16.19
C ILE A 122 -12.50 3.24 16.76
N SER A 123 -13.36 2.23 16.65
CA SER A 123 -14.75 2.32 17.11
C SER A 123 -14.89 2.46 18.63
N GLU A 124 -13.88 2.05 19.40
CA GLU A 124 -13.93 2.00 20.86
C GLU A 124 -13.10 3.09 21.55
N SER A 125 -12.13 3.66 20.86
CA SER A 125 -11.04 4.45 21.44
C SER A 125 -11.29 5.96 21.47
N PRO A 126 -10.53 6.74 22.29
CA PRO A 126 -10.46 8.18 22.17
C PRO A 126 -9.69 8.61 20.91
N ILE A 127 -9.82 9.88 20.50
CA ILE A 127 -9.39 10.36 19.18
C ILE A 127 -7.89 10.20 18.93
N GLU A 128 -7.05 10.34 19.94
CA GLU A 128 -5.61 10.14 19.81
C GLU A 128 -5.30 8.71 19.39
N HIS A 129 -5.93 7.74 20.06
CA HIS A 129 -5.74 6.32 19.76
C HIS A 129 -6.42 5.90 18.45
N GLN A 130 -7.55 6.52 18.10
CA GLN A 130 -8.17 6.37 16.78
C GLN A 130 -7.17 6.71 15.65
N ARG A 131 -6.41 7.79 15.80
CA ARG A 131 -5.42 8.25 14.84
C ARG A 131 -4.21 7.31 14.71
N GLU A 132 -3.79 6.71 15.82
CA GLU A 132 -2.75 5.67 15.83
C GLU A 132 -3.17 4.46 14.98
N HIS A 133 -4.37 3.94 15.21
CA HIS A 133 -4.92 2.83 14.43
C HIS A 133 -5.24 3.23 12.99
N PHE A 134 -5.71 4.45 12.75
CA PHE A 134 -5.98 4.95 11.41
C PHE A 134 -4.71 5.00 10.53
N LYS A 135 -3.53 5.20 11.11
CA LYS A 135 -2.26 5.13 10.39
C LYS A 135 -2.03 3.75 9.77
N ILE A 136 -2.25 2.69 10.55
CA ILE A 136 -2.05 1.32 10.08
C ILE A 136 -3.16 0.94 9.10
N LEU A 137 -4.40 1.21 9.44
CA LEU A 137 -5.56 1.03 8.58
C LEU A 137 -5.39 1.73 7.21
N SER A 138 -4.79 2.93 7.17
CA SER A 138 -4.53 3.63 5.91
C SER A 138 -3.54 2.89 5.02
N LYS A 139 -2.56 2.22 5.61
CA LYS A 139 -1.64 1.35 4.87
C LYS A 139 -2.38 0.14 4.31
N ASP A 140 -3.18 -0.53 5.13
CA ASP A 140 -3.94 -1.71 4.72
C ASP A 140 -4.90 -1.40 3.57
N VAL A 141 -5.61 -0.27 3.65
CA VAL A 141 -6.51 0.19 2.57
C VAL A 141 -5.72 0.57 1.31
N THR A 142 -4.52 1.12 1.44
CA THR A 142 -3.64 1.39 0.29
C THR A 142 -3.16 0.11 -0.38
N ASP A 143 -2.79 -0.89 0.41
CA ASP A 143 -2.38 -2.21 -0.08
C ASP A 143 -3.56 -2.96 -0.72
N MET A 144 -4.76 -2.86 -0.13
CA MET A 144 -6.00 -3.35 -0.76
C MET A 144 -6.19 -2.73 -2.14
N VAL A 145 -6.09 -1.41 -2.26
CA VAL A 145 -6.25 -0.71 -3.55
C VAL A 145 -5.20 -1.15 -4.58
N ALA A 146 -3.98 -1.44 -4.16
CA ALA A 146 -2.94 -1.93 -5.05
C ALA A 146 -3.28 -3.29 -5.68
N ILE A 147 -4.07 -4.13 -4.99
CA ILE A 147 -4.52 -5.43 -5.48
C ILE A 147 -5.83 -5.31 -6.26
N THR A 148 -6.79 -4.57 -5.71
CA THR A 148 -8.15 -4.48 -6.27
C THR A 148 -8.27 -3.52 -7.43
N GLY A 149 -7.33 -2.56 -7.53
CA GLY A 149 -7.50 -1.39 -8.37
C GLY A 149 -8.61 -0.47 -7.86
N THR A 150 -8.85 0.61 -8.60
CA THR A 150 -9.94 1.57 -8.34
C THR A 150 -10.34 2.30 -9.62
N ASP A 151 -11.63 2.62 -9.76
CA ASP A 151 -12.16 3.50 -10.80
C ASP A 151 -12.19 4.98 -10.35
N MET A 152 -11.79 5.25 -9.10
CA MET A 152 -11.74 6.56 -8.51
C MET A 152 -10.35 7.17 -8.65
N LYS A 153 -10.29 8.45 -8.97
CA LYS A 153 -9.05 9.22 -8.86
C LYS A 153 -8.74 9.47 -7.39
N LEU A 154 -7.63 8.91 -6.91
CA LEU A 154 -7.18 9.04 -5.53
C LEU A 154 -5.83 9.74 -5.46
N TYR A 155 -5.56 10.35 -4.32
CA TYR A 155 -4.29 10.97 -3.96
C TYR A 155 -3.76 10.31 -2.70
N GLU A 156 -2.57 9.74 -2.76
CA GLU A 156 -1.83 9.38 -1.57
C GLU A 156 -1.14 10.62 -1.03
N GLN A 157 -1.54 11.02 0.17
CA GLN A 157 -1.01 12.18 0.89
C GLN A 157 -0.12 11.70 2.04
N PHE A 158 0.84 12.52 2.45
CA PHE A 158 1.84 12.15 3.45
C PHE A 158 2.21 13.32 4.34
N CYS A 159 2.18 13.12 5.66
CA CYS A 159 2.68 14.05 6.66
C CYS A 159 3.96 13.50 7.29
N PRO A 160 5.12 14.20 7.20
CA PRO A 160 6.38 13.73 7.78
C PRO A 160 6.43 13.88 9.31
N MET A 161 5.51 14.63 9.89
CA MET A 161 5.52 15.02 11.31
C MET A 161 4.85 14.01 12.23
N TYR A 162 3.89 13.22 11.71
CA TYR A 162 3.17 12.26 12.53
C TYR A 162 3.90 10.93 12.57
N ASP A 163 4.34 10.53 13.75
CA ASP A 163 4.97 9.24 14.05
C ASP A 163 6.05 8.82 13.02
N GLY A 164 6.98 9.74 12.74
CA GLY A 164 8.08 9.49 11.80
C GLY A 164 7.69 9.48 10.32
N GLY A 165 6.46 9.82 10.02
CA GLY A 165 5.87 9.88 8.68
C GLY A 165 4.69 8.95 8.52
N SER A 166 3.57 9.51 8.05
CA SER A 166 2.32 8.76 7.89
C SER A 166 1.58 9.19 6.63
N ALA A 167 1.10 8.19 5.87
CA ALA A 167 0.34 8.38 4.64
C ALA A 167 -1.15 8.10 4.85
N TRP A 168 -1.97 8.63 3.96
CA TRP A 168 -3.39 8.33 3.85
C TRP A 168 -3.88 8.55 2.44
N LEU A 169 -5.00 7.95 2.07
CA LEU A 169 -5.68 8.19 0.79
C LEU A 169 -6.71 9.31 0.91
N SER A 170 -6.87 10.07 -0.16
CA SER A 170 -7.85 11.15 -0.29
C SER A 170 -8.44 11.18 -1.70
N MET A 171 -9.71 11.54 -1.83
CA MET A 171 -10.32 11.88 -3.13
C MET A 171 -9.99 13.31 -3.58
N ASN A 172 -9.44 14.13 -2.69
CA ASN A 172 -9.11 15.53 -2.97
C ASN A 172 -7.60 15.73 -2.96
N GLU A 173 -7.10 16.52 -3.91
CA GLU A 173 -5.71 16.93 -3.95
C GLU A 173 -5.34 17.84 -2.76
N GLU A 174 -6.31 18.67 -2.29
CA GLU A 174 -6.08 19.51 -1.13
C GLU A 174 -5.78 18.64 0.11
N VAL A 175 -4.63 18.93 0.74
CA VAL A 175 -4.20 18.23 1.95
C VAL A 175 -5.08 18.62 3.12
N ARG A 176 -5.71 17.61 3.74
CA ARG A 176 -6.45 17.72 5.00
C ARG A 176 -6.04 16.56 5.90
N ASN A 177 -5.20 16.87 6.88
CA ASN A 177 -4.50 15.89 7.69
C ASN A 177 -5.42 15.24 8.74
N PRO A 178 -5.68 13.91 8.68
CA PRO A 178 -6.52 13.20 9.64
C PRO A 178 -5.82 12.96 10.99
N TYR A 179 -4.48 12.99 11.02
CA TYR A 179 -3.68 12.68 12.21
C TYR A 179 -3.60 13.84 13.17
N TYR A 180 -3.67 15.07 12.69
CA TYR A 180 -3.62 16.28 13.50
C TYR A 180 -4.93 17.07 13.52
N GLY A 181 -5.86 16.76 12.60
CA GLY A 181 -7.11 17.48 12.49
C GLY A 181 -6.91 18.99 12.37
N SER A 182 -7.71 19.78 13.11
CA SER A 182 -7.65 21.23 13.10
C SER A 182 -6.32 21.81 13.57
N SER A 183 -5.55 21.06 14.38
CA SER A 183 -4.28 21.55 14.93
C SER A 183 -3.21 21.77 13.86
N MET A 184 -3.14 20.88 12.85
CA MET A 184 -2.19 20.98 11.74
C MET A 184 -2.82 20.49 10.43
N LEU A 185 -3.98 21.04 10.10
CA LEU A 185 -4.85 20.61 9.01
C LEU A 185 -4.13 20.46 7.66
N LYS A 186 -3.18 21.34 7.35
CA LYS A 186 -2.44 21.37 6.07
C LYS A 186 -1.04 20.74 6.15
N CYS A 187 -0.73 20.05 7.25
CA CYS A 187 0.56 19.35 7.36
C CYS A 187 0.59 18.16 6.41
N GLY A 188 1.38 18.24 5.38
CA GLY A 188 1.58 17.16 4.41
C GLY A 188 1.69 17.64 2.99
N LYS A 189 1.79 16.69 2.09
CA LYS A 189 1.84 16.89 0.63
C LYS A 189 1.27 15.67 -0.08
N VAL A 190 0.84 15.85 -1.32
CA VAL A 190 0.55 14.72 -2.22
C VAL A 190 1.87 14.03 -2.58
N GLN A 191 1.93 12.72 -2.43
CA GLN A 191 3.07 11.89 -2.87
C GLN A 191 2.87 11.34 -4.27
N ARG A 192 1.68 10.84 -4.54
CA ARG A 192 1.31 10.30 -5.86
C ARG A 192 -0.20 10.34 -6.08
N GLU A 193 -0.57 10.25 -7.33
CA GLU A 193 -1.93 10.04 -7.80
C GLU A 193 -2.12 8.56 -8.11
N ILE A 194 -3.31 8.02 -7.83
CA ILE A 194 -3.72 6.63 -8.07
C ILE A 194 -5.01 6.68 -8.88
N ASN A 195 -5.03 6.01 -10.02
CA ASN A 195 -6.20 5.82 -10.93
C ASN A 195 -6.13 4.47 -11.59
#